data_b68ffc4139f05665cbcb56b5c08b0e29
#
_entry.id   b68ffc4139f05665cbcb56b5c08b0e29
#
_cell.length_a   1.000
_cell.length_b   1.000
_cell.length_c   1.000
_cell.angle_alpha   90.00
_cell.angle_beta   90.00
_cell.angle_gamma   90.00
#
_symmetry.space_group_name_H-M   'P 1'
#
loop_
_entity.id
_entity.type
_entity.pdbx_description
1 polymer ?
#
loop_
_entity_poly.entity_id
_entity_poly.type
_entity_poly.pdbx_seq_one_letter_code
_entity_poly.pdbx_strand_id
1 'polypeptide(L)'
;GDIKQSIYRWRSGDWKILAGLGNDRSFRIKECTLDTNWRSEARIIRFNNEFFTAACQTLNRRYQEEQGMPCAQLEQAYSDVRQRCAKKEEKGFVKVTFLQDSKERPYTEATLEQLAEEVERLTAEGIRLNEMAILVRKNRSIPDIAAYFDEHTPYRIVSDEAFRLSASLA
;
A
#
# COMPACT_ATOMS: atom_id res chain seq x y z
N GLY A 1 -6.88 13.01 -12.36
CA GLY A 1 -6.87 12.41 -11.01
C GLY A 1 -6.80 10.89 -11.07
N ASP A 2 -6.50 10.25 -9.98
CA ASP A 2 -6.49 8.80 -9.85
C ASP A 2 -7.57 8.37 -8.84
N ILE A 3 -8.56 7.64 -9.33
CA ILE A 3 -9.71 7.17 -8.54
C ILE A 3 -9.23 6.31 -7.36
N LYS A 4 -8.22 5.48 -7.56
CA LYS A 4 -7.66 4.55 -6.57
C LYS A 4 -6.91 5.26 -5.44
N GLN A 5 -6.45 6.49 -5.68
CA GLN A 5 -5.81 7.34 -4.67
C GLN A 5 -6.77 8.26 -3.92
N SER A 6 -8.06 8.23 -4.22
CA SER A 6 -9.09 8.99 -3.51
C SER A 6 -9.43 8.36 -2.15
N ILE A 7 -8.43 8.30 -1.25
CA ILE A 7 -8.50 7.60 0.05
C ILE A 7 -9.04 8.46 1.19
N TYR A 8 -9.16 9.78 0.99
CA TYR A 8 -9.58 10.73 2.03
C TYR A 8 -11.09 10.93 2.09
N ARG A 9 -11.86 9.88 2.29
CA ARG A 9 -13.34 9.95 2.42
C ARG A 9 -13.78 10.90 3.53
N TRP A 10 -13.05 10.97 4.62
CA TRP A 10 -13.33 11.85 5.77
C TRP A 10 -13.09 13.34 5.49
N ARG A 11 -12.40 13.69 4.38
CA ARG A 11 -12.24 15.05 3.87
C ARG A 11 -13.12 15.31 2.64
N SER A 12 -14.30 14.69 2.56
CA SER A 12 -15.21 14.78 1.41
C SER A 12 -14.63 14.28 0.08
N GLY A 13 -13.58 13.45 0.13
CA GLY A 13 -13.03 12.78 -1.05
C GLY A 13 -13.98 11.69 -1.52
N ASP A 14 -14.79 11.98 -2.54
CA ASP A 14 -15.64 10.97 -3.17
C ASP A 14 -15.05 10.59 -4.54
N TRP A 15 -14.55 9.36 -4.65
CA TRP A 15 -14.04 8.81 -5.90
C TRP A 15 -15.10 8.78 -7.00
N LYS A 16 -16.40 8.73 -6.66
CA LYS A 16 -17.53 8.76 -7.60
C LYS A 16 -17.59 10.05 -8.40
N ILE A 17 -17.12 11.16 -7.83
CA ILE A 17 -17.04 12.44 -8.54
C ILE A 17 -16.09 12.31 -9.72
N LEU A 18 -14.89 11.78 -9.51
CA LEU A 18 -13.93 11.55 -10.58
C LEU A 18 -14.42 10.53 -11.59
N ALA A 19 -15.02 9.43 -11.13
CA ALA A 19 -15.58 8.41 -12.01
C ALA A 19 -16.78 8.89 -12.82
N GLY A 20 -17.51 9.88 -12.32
CA GLY A 20 -18.69 10.45 -12.99
C GLY A 20 -18.38 11.58 -13.99
N LEU A 21 -17.18 12.17 -13.95
CA LEU A 21 -16.85 13.33 -14.78
C LEU A 21 -16.96 13.06 -16.28
N GLY A 22 -16.58 11.86 -16.74
CA GLY A 22 -16.70 11.48 -18.15
C GLY A 22 -18.15 11.32 -18.64
N ASN A 23 -19.08 11.09 -17.74
CA ASN A 23 -20.51 10.93 -18.04
C ASN A 23 -21.28 12.28 -17.99
N ASP A 24 -20.67 13.33 -17.50
CA ASP A 24 -21.29 14.66 -17.40
C ASP A 24 -21.30 15.36 -18.76
N ARG A 25 -22.45 15.36 -19.41
CA ARG A 25 -22.65 16.00 -20.72
C ARG A 25 -22.61 17.52 -20.69
N SER A 26 -22.58 18.13 -19.49
CA SER A 26 -22.52 19.59 -19.31
C SER A 26 -21.16 20.15 -19.72
N PHE A 27 -20.13 19.29 -19.68
CA PHE A 27 -18.76 19.68 -20.04
C PHE A 27 -18.26 18.82 -21.21
N ARG A 28 -17.60 19.49 -22.18
CA ARG A 28 -16.85 18.78 -23.23
C ARG A 28 -15.50 18.32 -22.69
N ILE A 29 -15.52 17.25 -21.90
CA ILE A 29 -14.30 16.67 -21.30
C ILE A 29 -13.70 15.66 -22.28
N LYS A 30 -12.42 15.79 -22.57
CA LYS A 30 -11.63 14.77 -23.25
C LYS A 30 -10.90 13.95 -22.22
N GLU A 31 -11.26 12.69 -22.12
CA GLU A 31 -10.55 11.74 -21.25
C GLU A 31 -9.27 11.26 -21.94
N CYS A 32 -8.17 11.25 -21.19
CA CYS A 32 -6.91 10.67 -21.59
C CYS A 32 -6.39 9.81 -20.44
N THR A 33 -6.11 8.55 -20.71
CA THR A 33 -5.55 7.62 -19.73
C THR A 33 -4.03 7.69 -19.74
N LEU A 34 -3.42 7.89 -18.58
CA LEU A 34 -1.98 7.80 -18.36
C LEU A 34 -1.66 6.37 -17.91
N ASP A 35 -1.45 5.47 -18.84
CA ASP A 35 -1.29 4.04 -18.61
C ASP A 35 0.17 3.60 -18.34
N THR A 36 1.12 4.51 -18.51
CA THR A 36 2.55 4.20 -18.46
C THR A 36 3.19 4.70 -17.16
N ASN A 37 3.78 3.77 -16.41
CA ASN A 37 4.53 4.06 -15.19
C ASN A 37 6.02 4.30 -15.52
N TRP A 38 6.47 5.53 -15.28
CA TRP A 38 7.85 5.97 -15.49
C TRP A 38 8.71 5.91 -14.23
N ARG A 39 8.08 5.73 -13.05
CA ARG A 39 8.73 5.78 -11.75
C ARG A 39 9.33 4.45 -11.34
N SER A 40 8.50 3.41 -11.38
CA SER A 40 8.82 2.11 -10.77
C SER A 40 9.60 1.21 -11.72
N GLU A 41 10.31 0.25 -11.15
CA GLU A 41 11.00 -0.80 -11.90
C GLU A 41 10.03 -1.87 -12.42
N ALA A 42 10.42 -2.56 -13.48
CA ALA A 42 9.54 -3.46 -14.23
C ALA A 42 8.93 -4.59 -13.37
N ARG A 43 9.73 -5.20 -12.49
CA ARG A 43 9.26 -6.29 -11.62
C ARG A 43 8.22 -5.83 -10.61
N ILE A 44 8.34 -4.59 -10.11
CA ILE A 44 7.37 -3.99 -9.19
C ILE A 44 6.03 -3.74 -9.91
N ILE A 45 6.10 -3.19 -11.12
CA ILE A 45 4.89 -2.94 -11.93
C ILE A 45 4.19 -4.25 -12.27
N ARG A 46 4.94 -5.27 -12.68
CA ARG A 46 4.39 -6.60 -12.98
C ARG A 46 3.71 -7.20 -11.75
N PHE A 47 4.41 -7.20 -10.61
CA PHE A 47 3.81 -7.67 -9.36
C PHE A 47 2.51 -6.94 -9.04
N ASN A 48 2.50 -5.61 -9.09
CA ASN A 48 1.31 -4.81 -8.81
C ASN A 48 0.17 -5.13 -9.77
N ASN A 49 0.45 -5.24 -11.06
CA ASN A 49 -0.55 -5.59 -12.06
C ASN A 49 -1.21 -6.93 -11.76
N GLU A 50 -0.43 -7.96 -11.47
CA GLU A 50 -0.96 -9.29 -11.16
C GLU A 50 -1.65 -9.32 -9.79
N PHE A 51 -1.04 -8.73 -8.77
CA PHE A 51 -1.59 -8.70 -7.43
C PHE A 51 -2.95 -7.99 -7.37
N PHE A 52 -3.04 -6.76 -7.89
CA PHE A 52 -4.29 -6.01 -7.81
C PHE A 52 -5.37 -6.59 -8.71
N THR A 53 -5.02 -7.19 -9.85
CA THR A 53 -5.98 -7.93 -10.67
C THR A 53 -6.54 -9.14 -9.91
N ALA A 54 -5.69 -9.96 -9.31
CA ALA A 54 -6.11 -11.14 -8.55
C ALA A 54 -6.89 -10.76 -7.27
N ALA A 55 -6.45 -9.70 -6.57
CA ALA A 55 -7.14 -9.21 -5.38
C ALA A 55 -8.55 -8.71 -5.71
N CYS A 56 -8.72 -7.95 -6.79
CA CYS A 56 -10.03 -7.48 -7.24
C CYS A 56 -10.97 -8.66 -7.56
N GLN A 57 -10.49 -9.64 -8.31
CA GLN A 57 -11.26 -10.84 -8.66
C GLN A 57 -11.66 -11.63 -7.41
N THR A 58 -10.72 -11.81 -6.47
CA THR A 58 -10.99 -12.55 -5.22
C THR A 58 -12.01 -11.84 -4.35
N LEU A 59 -11.87 -10.52 -4.18
CA LEU A 59 -12.80 -9.71 -3.40
C LEU A 59 -14.19 -9.68 -4.05
N ASN A 60 -14.25 -9.56 -5.37
CA ASN A 60 -15.52 -9.55 -6.07
C ASN A 60 -16.27 -10.89 -5.99
N ARG A 61 -15.52 -12.00 -6.07
CA ARG A 61 -16.08 -13.34 -5.87
C ARG A 61 -16.65 -13.49 -4.45
N ARG A 62 -15.91 -13.10 -3.40
CA ARG A 62 -16.41 -13.14 -2.02
C ARG A 62 -17.64 -12.27 -1.83
N TYR A 63 -17.64 -11.07 -2.39
CA TYR A 63 -18.79 -10.18 -2.33
C TYR A 63 -20.02 -10.80 -3.02
N GLN A 64 -19.82 -11.46 -4.17
CA GLN A 64 -20.88 -12.17 -4.87
C GLN A 64 -21.43 -13.36 -4.06
N GLU A 65 -20.56 -14.11 -3.39
CA GLU A 65 -20.95 -15.21 -2.49
C GLU A 65 -21.81 -14.71 -1.31
N GLU A 66 -21.47 -13.54 -0.76
CA GLU A 66 -22.16 -12.93 0.39
C GLU A 66 -23.45 -12.18 0.00
N GLN A 67 -23.45 -11.47 -1.12
CA GLN A 67 -24.53 -10.56 -1.52
C GLN A 67 -25.37 -11.07 -2.72
N GLY A 68 -24.99 -12.19 -3.31
CA GLY A 68 -25.69 -12.75 -4.47
C GLY A 68 -25.40 -12.08 -5.83
N MET A 69 -24.61 -10.98 -5.84
CA MET A 69 -24.24 -10.26 -7.06
C MET A 69 -22.83 -9.70 -6.99
N PRO A 70 -22.12 -9.51 -8.12
CA PRO A 70 -20.79 -8.90 -8.13
C PRO A 70 -20.84 -7.41 -7.74
N CYS A 71 -19.73 -6.90 -7.20
CA CYS A 71 -19.59 -5.50 -6.86
C CYS A 71 -19.18 -4.68 -8.08
N ALA A 72 -20.13 -4.12 -8.80
CA ALA A 72 -19.87 -3.30 -9.99
C ALA A 72 -18.93 -2.11 -9.73
N GLN A 73 -18.98 -1.53 -8.53
CA GLN A 73 -18.10 -0.42 -8.13
C GLN A 73 -16.63 -0.86 -8.05
N LEU A 74 -16.38 -2.07 -7.55
CA LEU A 74 -15.04 -2.64 -7.48
C LEU A 74 -14.50 -2.93 -8.87
N GLU A 75 -15.32 -3.52 -9.74
CA GLU A 75 -14.93 -3.80 -11.12
C GLU A 75 -14.62 -2.51 -11.89
N GLN A 76 -15.46 -1.49 -11.78
CA GLN A 76 -15.23 -0.20 -12.40
C GLN A 76 -13.95 0.46 -11.91
N ALA A 77 -13.70 0.48 -10.58
CA ALA A 77 -12.53 1.14 -10.00
C ALA A 77 -11.21 0.47 -10.39
N TYR A 78 -11.22 -0.83 -10.70
CA TYR A 78 -10.02 -1.60 -11.04
C TYR A 78 -9.97 -2.08 -12.50
N SER A 79 -10.88 -1.61 -13.36
CA SER A 79 -10.90 -1.97 -14.78
C SER A 79 -9.62 -1.60 -15.52
N ASP A 80 -8.96 -0.50 -15.11
CA ASP A 80 -7.74 0.06 -15.69
C ASP A 80 -6.51 -0.07 -14.77
N VAL A 81 -6.49 -1.06 -13.87
CA VAL A 81 -5.43 -1.20 -12.88
C VAL A 81 -4.05 -1.53 -13.47
N ARG A 82 -4.04 -2.14 -14.65
CA ARG A 82 -2.79 -2.54 -15.31
C ARG A 82 -2.05 -1.33 -15.88
N GLN A 83 -0.77 -1.25 -15.56
CA GLN A 83 0.14 -0.21 -16.03
C GLN A 83 1.19 -0.80 -16.97
N ARG A 84 1.58 -0.02 -17.98
CA ARG A 84 2.76 -0.29 -18.80
C ARG A 84 4.02 0.15 -18.07
N CYS A 85 5.11 -0.58 -18.27
CA CYS A 85 6.41 -0.17 -17.80
C CYS A 85 7.14 0.64 -18.87
N ALA A 86 7.60 1.85 -18.51
CA ALA A 86 8.45 2.64 -19.40
C ALA A 86 9.88 2.11 -19.46
N LYS A 87 10.35 1.44 -18.41
CA LYS A 87 11.71 0.93 -18.30
C LYS A 87 11.82 -0.46 -18.94
N LYS A 88 12.87 -0.65 -19.75
CA LYS A 88 13.09 -1.90 -20.49
C LYS A 88 13.77 -2.98 -19.66
N GLU A 89 14.51 -2.61 -18.62
CA GLU A 89 15.28 -3.51 -17.80
C GLU A 89 14.41 -4.21 -16.74
N GLU A 90 14.62 -5.50 -16.57
CA GLU A 90 13.93 -6.35 -15.57
C GLU A 90 14.53 -6.15 -14.17
N LYS A 91 14.45 -4.91 -13.66
CA LYS A 91 14.90 -4.51 -12.32
C LYS A 91 13.74 -4.44 -11.33
N GLY A 92 14.12 -4.29 -10.07
CA GLY A 92 13.20 -4.23 -8.94
C GLY A 92 13.06 -5.58 -8.24
N PHE A 93 12.60 -5.53 -7.01
CA PHE A 93 12.42 -6.70 -6.16
C PHE A 93 11.13 -6.56 -5.36
N VAL A 94 10.40 -7.65 -5.19
CA VAL A 94 9.24 -7.74 -4.29
C VAL A 94 9.38 -9.01 -3.47
N LYS A 95 9.31 -8.87 -2.15
CA LYS A 95 9.31 -9.97 -1.18
C LYS A 95 7.99 -9.94 -0.41
N VAL A 96 7.36 -11.08 -0.29
CA VAL A 96 6.17 -11.26 0.55
C VAL A 96 6.51 -12.30 1.61
N THR A 97 6.37 -11.92 2.87
CA THR A 97 6.65 -12.82 4.00
C THR A 97 5.35 -13.09 4.74
N PHE A 98 5.04 -14.37 4.92
CA PHE A 98 3.91 -14.83 5.74
C PHE A 98 4.45 -15.23 7.11
N LEU A 99 3.96 -14.55 8.15
CA LEU A 99 4.32 -14.84 9.52
C LEU A 99 3.24 -15.72 10.16
N GLN A 100 3.67 -16.68 10.99
CA GLN A 100 2.75 -17.50 11.77
C GLN A 100 2.45 -16.80 13.09
N ASP A 101 1.19 -16.83 13.48
CA ASP A 101 0.74 -16.40 14.80
C ASP A 101 0.71 -17.61 15.72
N SER A 102 1.37 -17.51 16.87
CA SER A 102 1.35 -18.55 17.90
C SER A 102 1.28 -17.94 19.29
N LYS A 103 0.90 -18.74 20.29
CA LYS A 103 0.88 -18.28 21.70
C LYS A 103 2.29 -17.95 22.23
N GLU A 104 3.30 -18.64 21.72
CA GLU A 104 4.70 -18.49 22.11
C GLU A 104 5.35 -17.27 21.46
N ARG A 105 4.88 -16.90 20.24
CA ARG A 105 5.36 -15.76 19.47
C ARG A 105 4.19 -15.06 18.81
N PRO A 106 3.65 -14.02 19.45
CA PRO A 106 2.56 -13.23 18.91
C PRO A 106 2.92 -12.60 17.55
N TYR A 107 1.95 -12.53 16.65
CA TYR A 107 2.13 -11.98 15.29
C TYR A 107 2.78 -10.58 15.30
N THR A 108 2.42 -9.74 16.28
CA THR A 108 2.97 -8.38 16.40
C THR A 108 4.47 -8.42 16.66
N GLU A 109 4.91 -9.24 17.60
CA GLU A 109 6.32 -9.41 17.95
C GLU A 109 7.12 -9.97 16.77
N ALA A 110 6.63 -11.04 16.16
CA ALA A 110 7.23 -11.62 14.96
C ALA A 110 7.34 -10.61 13.82
N THR A 111 6.37 -9.69 13.69
CA THR A 111 6.40 -8.63 12.68
C THR A 111 7.47 -7.60 12.96
N LEU A 112 7.63 -7.18 14.22
CA LEU A 112 8.64 -6.20 14.63
C LEU A 112 10.06 -6.74 14.43
N GLU A 113 10.29 -7.99 14.84
CA GLU A 113 11.58 -8.66 14.62
C GLU A 113 11.91 -8.78 13.13
N GLN A 114 10.97 -9.27 12.33
CA GLN A 114 11.18 -9.42 10.88
C GLN A 114 11.43 -8.07 10.19
N LEU A 115 10.79 -7.01 10.67
CA LEU A 115 10.99 -5.66 10.15
C LEU A 115 12.40 -5.15 10.46
N ALA A 116 12.88 -5.36 11.69
CA ALA A 116 14.23 -4.97 12.09
C ALA A 116 15.29 -5.76 11.30
N GLU A 117 15.13 -7.08 11.19
CA GLU A 117 16.01 -7.94 10.37
C GLU A 117 16.08 -7.47 8.91
N GLU A 118 14.94 -7.07 8.32
CA GLU A 118 14.91 -6.62 6.94
C GLU A 118 15.60 -5.27 6.76
N VAL A 119 15.46 -4.33 7.71
CA VAL A 119 16.19 -3.05 7.69
C VAL A 119 17.69 -3.29 7.83
N GLU A 120 18.10 -4.17 8.72
CA GLU A 120 19.51 -4.54 8.90
C GLU A 120 20.09 -5.17 7.61
N ARG A 121 19.38 -6.12 7.02
CA ARG A 121 19.77 -6.76 5.76
C ARG A 121 19.95 -5.75 4.63
N LEU A 122 18.97 -4.85 4.45
CA LEU A 122 19.02 -3.81 3.41
C LEU A 122 20.17 -2.82 3.64
N THR A 123 20.44 -2.48 4.90
CA THR A 123 21.57 -1.62 5.27
C THR A 123 22.91 -2.31 4.97
N ALA A 124 23.03 -3.60 5.26
CA ALA A 124 24.20 -4.39 4.92
C ALA A 124 24.44 -4.52 3.40
N GLU A 125 23.39 -4.47 2.60
CA GLU A 125 23.43 -4.40 1.14
C GLU A 125 23.77 -2.99 0.61
N GLY A 126 23.94 -2.00 1.48
CA GLY A 126 24.36 -0.64 1.14
C GLY A 126 23.20 0.33 0.85
N ILE A 127 21.96 -0.05 1.14
CA ILE A 127 20.80 0.85 1.02
C ILE A 127 20.80 1.80 2.22
N ARG A 128 20.72 3.09 1.95
CA ARG A 128 20.76 4.12 3.02
C ARG A 128 19.41 4.18 3.75
N LEU A 129 19.44 4.43 5.05
CA LEU A 129 18.22 4.51 5.86
C LEU A 129 17.21 5.55 5.36
N ASN A 130 17.68 6.68 4.81
CA ASN A 130 16.80 7.70 4.24
C ASN A 130 16.18 7.32 2.89
N GLU A 131 16.52 6.17 2.34
CA GLU A 131 15.91 5.58 1.15
C GLU A 131 14.89 4.49 1.49
N MET A 132 14.73 4.17 2.78
CA MET A 132 13.79 3.18 3.29
C MET A 132 12.55 3.86 3.86
N ALA A 133 11.39 3.28 3.64
CA ALA A 133 10.14 3.72 4.25
C ALA A 133 9.32 2.53 4.73
N ILE A 134 8.79 2.62 5.94
CA ILE A 134 7.87 1.64 6.52
C ILE A 134 6.45 2.17 6.38
N LEU A 135 5.61 1.43 5.68
CA LEU A 135 4.20 1.78 5.51
C LEU A 135 3.34 0.88 6.40
N VAL A 136 2.46 1.51 7.17
CA VAL A 136 1.55 0.81 8.07
C VAL A 136 0.09 1.00 7.68
N ARG A 137 -0.75 0.02 7.99
CA ARG A 137 -2.19 0.11 7.74
C ARG A 137 -2.90 1.06 8.71
N LYS A 138 -2.40 1.17 9.95
CA LYS A 138 -2.99 2.00 11.02
C LYS A 138 -1.89 2.76 11.74
N ASN A 139 -2.05 4.07 11.91
CA ASN A 139 -1.08 4.93 12.59
C ASN A 139 -0.76 4.48 14.03
N ARG A 140 -1.72 3.84 14.72
CA ARG A 140 -1.50 3.32 16.08
C ARG A 140 -0.37 2.30 16.20
N SER A 141 0.09 1.71 15.10
CA SER A 141 1.23 0.79 15.10
C SER A 141 2.58 1.51 15.02
N ILE A 142 2.60 2.81 14.75
CA ILE A 142 3.85 3.57 14.61
C ILE A 142 4.62 3.68 15.93
N PRO A 143 3.97 4.02 17.08
CA PRO A 143 4.65 4.06 18.36
C PRO A 143 5.29 2.73 18.76
N ASP A 144 4.59 1.61 18.52
CA ASP A 144 5.13 0.28 18.84
C ASP A 144 6.36 -0.05 18.00
N ILE A 145 6.35 0.29 16.71
CA ILE A 145 7.51 0.12 15.83
C ILE A 145 8.65 1.01 16.28
N ALA A 146 8.39 2.28 16.61
CA ALA A 146 9.43 3.21 17.05
C ALA A 146 10.07 2.75 18.37
N ALA A 147 9.27 2.34 19.35
CA ALA A 147 9.75 1.82 20.62
C ALA A 147 10.62 0.57 20.46
N TYR A 148 10.16 -0.37 19.62
CA TYR A 148 10.92 -1.59 19.34
C TYR A 148 12.28 -1.28 18.70
N PHE A 149 12.30 -0.37 17.71
CA PHE A 149 13.55 0.02 17.05
C PHE A 149 14.51 0.74 17.99
N ASP A 150 14.02 1.64 18.84
CA ASP A 150 14.84 2.35 19.83
C ASP A 150 15.45 1.40 20.88
N GLU A 151 14.75 0.31 21.23
CA GLU A 151 15.20 -0.66 22.23
C GLU A 151 16.13 -1.75 21.66
N HIS A 152 15.86 -2.21 20.42
CA HIS A 152 16.47 -3.43 19.87
C HIS A 152 17.42 -3.18 18.70
N THR A 153 17.50 -1.95 18.17
CA THR A 153 18.32 -1.65 16.99
C THR A 153 19.08 -0.32 17.16
N PRO A 154 20.16 -0.11 16.41
CA PRO A 154 20.82 1.21 16.37
C PRO A 154 20.07 2.22 15.48
N TYR A 155 18.95 1.84 14.89
CA TYR A 155 18.21 2.66 13.93
C TYR A 155 17.04 3.38 14.58
N ARG A 156 16.75 4.60 14.12
CA ARG A 156 15.62 5.39 14.62
C ARG A 156 14.54 5.56 13.56
N ILE A 157 13.29 5.40 13.98
CA ILE A 157 12.12 5.68 13.15
C ILE A 157 11.80 7.17 13.21
N VAL A 158 11.65 7.79 12.05
CA VAL A 158 11.21 9.19 11.90
C VAL A 158 9.77 9.21 11.40
N SER A 159 8.88 9.75 12.23
CA SER A 159 7.46 9.93 11.88
C SER A 159 6.85 11.02 12.74
N ASP A 160 5.95 11.81 12.17
CA ASP A 160 5.20 12.82 12.91
C ASP A 160 4.35 12.22 14.04
N GLU A 161 3.88 10.98 13.87
CA GLU A 161 3.09 10.27 14.89
C GLU A 161 3.96 9.68 16.01
N ALA A 162 5.22 9.33 15.76
CA ALA A 162 6.12 8.81 16.76
C ALA A 162 6.51 9.89 17.79
N PHE A 163 6.44 11.17 17.44
CA PHE A 163 6.78 12.30 18.29
C PHE A 163 5.60 12.92 19.05
N ARG A 164 4.39 12.38 18.88
CA ARG A 164 3.23 12.86 19.65
C ARG A 164 3.29 12.35 21.07
N LEU A 165 3.64 13.23 22.00
CA LEU A 165 3.69 12.99 23.45
C LEU A 165 2.33 12.61 24.08
N SER A 166 1.24 12.68 23.34
CA SER A 166 -0.12 12.39 23.84
C SER A 166 -0.42 10.90 24.05
N ALA A 167 0.50 10.00 23.72
CA ALA A 167 0.34 8.57 23.97
C ALA A 167 0.94 8.09 25.30
N SER A 168 1.61 8.97 26.03
CA SER A 168 2.25 8.64 27.30
C SER A 168 1.74 9.62 28.36
N LEU A 169 0.89 9.17 29.21
CA LEU A 169 0.43 9.77 30.46
C LEU A 169 -1.10 9.91 30.50
N ALA A 170 -1.76 8.79 30.71
CA ALA A 170 -2.96 8.75 31.54
C ALA A 170 -2.97 7.43 32.29
#